data_3e88bdbc0a441c84f50cb62c27dcac09
#
_entry.id   3e88bdbc0a441c84f50cb62c27dcac09
#
_cell.length_a   1.000
_cell.length_b   1.000
_cell.length_c   1.000
_cell.angle_alpha   90.00
_cell.angle_beta   90.00
_cell.angle_gamma   90.00
#
_symmetry.space_group_name_H-M   'P 1'
#
loop_
_entity.id
_entity.type
_entity.pdbx_description
1 polymer ?
#
loop_
_entity_poly.entity_id
_entity_poly.type
_entity_poly.pdbx_seq_one_letter_code
_entity_poly.pdbx_strand_id
1 'polypeptide(L)'
;MKNDSFFTGSFYSHGGVCASGPEIGMTMKKAGSMRFRWNESNPNRQAFLSSLAGGKKQVAAVELIHSQTVFAIDSADEVYECQGDGIITTNKDIIPVITVADCMPIYIYEPRTEVFGILHSGWKGTGIVRNAIELAQKKYGSRPQDFCVVMGPHIHDCCYNVDEERAQYFRVNFTPDCVREIKPETPGYNPENPYRYRLSLEKANLSLLREMGINEQSICAYSECTCCNSKFGSYRRETMTLPPDADLETRQRNFTVQAAWVRFN
;
A
#
# COMPACT_ATOMS: atom_id res chain seq x y z
N MET A 1 16.19 10.70 19.34
CA MET A 1 16.76 10.08 18.12
C MET A 1 15.58 9.67 17.24
N LYS A 2 15.45 10.22 16.01
CA LYS A 2 14.43 9.73 15.05
C LYS A 2 14.76 8.27 14.77
N ASN A 3 13.80 7.39 14.99
CA ASN A 3 14.00 5.96 14.74
C ASN A 3 14.02 5.75 13.22
N ASP A 4 15.21 5.57 12.63
CA ASP A 4 15.36 5.35 11.19
C ASP A 4 14.82 3.99 10.70
N SER A 5 14.17 3.22 11.58
CA SER A 5 13.65 1.90 11.24
C SER A 5 12.21 1.90 10.76
N PHE A 6 11.45 2.94 11.09
CA PHE A 6 10.07 3.16 10.62
C PHE A 6 9.72 4.64 10.71
N PHE A 7 8.68 5.03 10.00
CA PHE A 7 8.01 6.32 10.20
C PHE A 7 6.56 6.11 10.63
N THR A 8 5.97 7.13 11.22
CA THR A 8 4.55 7.21 11.52
C THR A 8 3.94 8.49 10.94
N GLY A 9 2.63 8.49 10.77
CA GLY A 9 1.87 9.61 10.25
C GLY A 9 0.43 9.61 10.77
N SER A 10 -0.34 10.58 10.32
CA SER A 10 -1.73 10.79 10.74
C SER A 10 -2.65 10.93 9.54
N PHE A 11 -3.95 10.75 9.77
CA PHE A 11 -4.97 11.11 8.80
C PHE A 11 -5.28 12.60 8.84
N TYR A 12 -5.85 13.08 7.73
CA TYR A 12 -6.30 14.46 7.57
C TYR A 12 -7.79 14.47 7.19
N SER A 13 -8.55 15.38 7.78
CA SER A 13 -9.95 15.62 7.45
C SER A 13 -10.13 17.10 7.19
N HIS A 14 -10.67 17.45 6.01
CA HIS A 14 -10.86 18.85 5.59
C HIS A 14 -9.60 19.71 5.76
N GLY A 15 -8.42 19.17 5.51
CA GLY A 15 -7.13 19.87 5.64
C GLY A 15 -6.54 19.92 7.05
N GLY A 16 -7.28 19.46 8.08
CA GLY A 16 -6.80 19.36 9.47
C GLY A 16 -6.41 17.93 9.86
N VAL A 17 -5.47 17.79 10.79
CA VAL A 17 -5.08 16.47 11.34
C VAL A 17 -6.23 15.87 12.15
N CYS A 18 -6.54 14.59 11.92
CA CYS A 18 -7.48 13.82 12.74
C CYS A 18 -6.83 13.45 14.07
N ALA A 19 -6.88 14.36 15.05
CA ALA A 19 -6.17 14.22 16.33
C ALA A 19 -6.59 12.97 17.13
N SER A 20 -7.85 12.52 16.99
CA SER A 20 -8.37 11.31 17.63
C SER A 20 -8.34 10.07 16.71
N GLY A 21 -7.81 10.21 15.50
CA GLY A 21 -7.72 9.13 14.52
C GLY A 21 -6.58 8.16 14.84
N PRO A 22 -6.57 7.01 14.14
CA PRO A 22 -5.48 6.05 14.28
C PRO A 22 -4.16 6.60 13.71
N GLU A 23 -3.06 6.11 14.25
CA GLU A 23 -1.71 6.30 13.71
C GLU A 23 -1.52 5.36 12.52
N ILE A 24 -0.89 5.85 11.46
CA ILE A 24 -0.36 5.02 10.38
C ILE A 24 1.14 4.86 10.52
N GLY A 25 1.69 3.77 10.00
CA GLY A 25 3.13 3.60 9.96
C GLY A 25 3.60 2.62 8.89
N MET A 26 4.90 2.69 8.61
CA MET A 26 5.56 1.77 7.68
C MET A 26 7.02 1.59 8.09
N THR A 27 7.51 0.35 8.09
CA THR A 27 8.92 0.07 8.33
C THR A 27 9.78 0.57 7.16
N MET A 28 11.01 0.92 7.46
CA MET A 28 12.04 1.24 6.47
C MET A 28 13.03 0.08 6.33
N LYS A 29 13.88 0.11 5.31
CA LYS A 29 14.88 -0.92 5.00
C LYS A 29 15.75 -1.31 6.20
N LYS A 30 16.10 -0.35 7.06
CA LYS A 30 16.91 -0.57 8.27
C LYS A 30 16.24 -1.50 9.29
N ALA A 31 14.92 -1.63 9.28
CA ALA A 31 14.20 -2.58 10.13
C ALA A 31 14.36 -4.04 9.69
N GLY A 32 14.97 -4.28 8.54
CA GLY A 32 15.05 -5.60 7.91
C GLY A 32 13.78 -5.96 7.14
N SER A 33 13.79 -7.13 6.48
CA SER A 33 12.66 -7.57 5.67
C SER A 33 11.51 -8.08 6.53
N MET A 34 10.32 -7.58 6.25
CA MET A 34 9.05 -7.96 6.90
C MET A 34 8.25 -8.95 6.06
N ARG A 35 8.90 -9.68 5.14
CA ARG A 35 8.25 -10.68 4.28
C ARG A 35 7.33 -11.59 5.09
N PHE A 36 6.18 -11.90 4.50
CA PHE A 36 5.15 -12.69 5.14
C PHE A 36 4.56 -13.72 4.17
N ARG A 37 4.54 -14.96 4.65
CA ARG A 37 3.79 -16.10 4.14
C ARG A 37 3.32 -16.91 5.34
N TRP A 38 2.18 -17.53 5.25
CA TRP A 38 1.65 -18.34 6.37
C TRP A 38 2.55 -19.52 6.73
N ASN A 39 3.21 -20.11 5.74
CA ASN A 39 4.12 -21.25 5.89
C ASN A 39 5.59 -20.86 6.11
N GLU A 40 5.92 -19.59 6.27
CA GLU A 40 7.29 -19.09 6.48
C GLU A 40 7.46 -18.45 7.84
N SER A 41 8.56 -18.77 8.53
CA SER A 41 8.97 -18.08 9.75
C SER A 41 9.83 -16.85 9.41
N ASN A 42 9.51 -15.71 10.01
CA ASN A 42 10.31 -14.50 9.94
C ASN A 42 10.46 -13.90 11.35
N PRO A 43 11.52 -14.29 12.09
CA PRO A 43 11.74 -13.82 13.46
C PRO A 43 11.85 -12.30 13.58
N ASN A 44 12.44 -11.64 12.57
CA ASN A 44 12.54 -10.17 12.53
C ASN A 44 11.16 -9.51 12.49
N ARG A 45 10.28 -10.01 11.61
CA ARG A 45 8.88 -9.55 11.52
C ARG A 45 8.11 -9.83 12.83
N GLN A 46 8.26 -11.03 13.38
CA GLN A 46 7.60 -11.41 14.64
C GLN A 46 8.00 -10.48 15.78
N ALA A 47 9.30 -10.22 15.96
CA ALA A 47 9.81 -9.32 17.00
C ALA A 47 9.27 -7.89 16.81
N PHE A 48 9.26 -7.37 15.58
CA PHE A 48 8.73 -6.04 15.27
C PHE A 48 7.24 -5.94 15.59
N LEU A 49 6.42 -6.89 15.12
CA LEU A 49 4.97 -6.86 15.31
C LEU A 49 4.59 -7.08 16.78
N SER A 50 5.30 -7.93 17.52
CA SER A 50 5.11 -8.10 18.97
C SER A 50 5.39 -6.79 19.73
N SER A 51 6.45 -6.08 19.35
CA SER A 51 6.76 -4.74 19.91
C SER A 51 5.66 -3.73 19.55
N LEU A 52 5.15 -3.75 18.30
CA LEU A 52 4.09 -2.85 17.84
C LEU A 52 2.77 -3.09 18.59
N ALA A 53 2.44 -4.35 18.87
CA ALA A 53 1.24 -4.75 19.62
C ALA A 53 1.31 -4.41 21.11
N GLY A 54 2.53 -4.31 21.67
CA GLY A 54 2.73 -3.96 23.08
C GLY A 54 2.10 -4.93 24.08
N GLY A 55 1.80 -6.17 23.68
CA GLY A 55 1.14 -7.20 24.48
C GLY A 55 -0.35 -6.96 24.76
N LYS A 56 -0.96 -5.91 24.17
CA LYS A 56 -2.36 -5.53 24.42
C LYS A 56 -3.23 -5.67 23.16
N LYS A 57 -2.65 -5.47 21.99
CA LYS A 57 -3.37 -5.48 20.71
C LYS A 57 -3.06 -6.72 19.89
N GLN A 58 -3.98 -7.08 19.00
CA GLN A 58 -3.85 -8.21 18.10
C GLN A 58 -3.44 -7.73 16.71
N VAL A 59 -2.49 -8.41 16.11
CA VAL A 59 -2.07 -8.14 14.73
C VAL A 59 -2.93 -8.98 13.79
N ALA A 60 -3.62 -8.32 12.86
CA ALA A 60 -4.33 -8.96 11.76
C ALA A 60 -3.54 -8.77 10.46
N ALA A 61 -3.22 -9.86 9.78
CA ALA A 61 -2.50 -9.85 8.51
C ALA A 61 -3.06 -10.89 7.55
N VAL A 62 -2.92 -10.67 6.25
CA VAL A 62 -3.29 -11.61 5.18
C VAL A 62 -2.09 -11.87 4.29
N GLU A 63 -2.03 -13.05 3.71
CA GLU A 63 -1.04 -13.33 2.66
C GLU A 63 -1.48 -12.67 1.36
N LEU A 64 -0.65 -11.76 0.84
CA LEU A 64 -0.99 -10.95 -0.33
C LEU A 64 -0.93 -11.76 -1.62
N ILE A 65 -1.96 -11.60 -2.45
CA ILE A 65 -2.10 -12.28 -3.75
C ILE A 65 -2.28 -11.28 -4.91
N HIS A 66 -2.11 -9.98 -4.64
CA HIS A 66 -2.29 -8.88 -5.60
C HIS A 66 -3.71 -8.85 -6.21
N SER A 67 -4.71 -9.08 -5.39
CA SER A 67 -6.13 -9.04 -5.71
C SER A 67 -6.77 -7.71 -5.28
N GLN A 68 -8.11 -7.65 -5.31
CA GLN A 68 -8.89 -6.58 -4.69
C GLN A 68 -9.75 -7.11 -3.52
N THR A 69 -9.36 -8.24 -2.95
CA THR A 69 -10.06 -8.85 -1.82
C THR A 69 -9.77 -8.09 -0.53
N VAL A 70 -10.84 -7.65 0.14
CA VAL A 70 -10.78 -6.93 1.42
C VAL A 70 -11.62 -7.69 2.45
N PHE A 71 -11.09 -7.83 3.65
CA PHE A 71 -11.77 -8.42 4.80
C PHE A 71 -12.23 -7.33 5.76
N ALA A 72 -13.49 -7.40 6.17
CA ALA A 72 -14.04 -6.55 7.24
C ALA A 72 -14.22 -7.40 8.49
N ILE A 73 -13.32 -7.23 9.47
CA ILE A 73 -13.15 -8.13 10.62
C ILE A 73 -13.48 -7.46 11.95
N ASP A 74 -13.93 -8.28 12.88
CA ASP A 74 -14.18 -7.90 14.28
C ASP A 74 -13.16 -8.58 15.23
N SER A 75 -12.48 -9.66 14.76
CA SER A 75 -11.38 -10.37 15.42
C SER A 75 -10.23 -10.65 14.45
N ALA A 76 -8.98 -10.65 14.94
CA ALA A 76 -7.82 -10.97 14.12
C ALA A 76 -7.81 -12.41 13.59
N ASP A 77 -8.45 -13.32 14.30
CA ASP A 77 -8.54 -14.75 13.92
C ASP A 77 -9.38 -14.99 12.66
N GLU A 78 -10.27 -14.03 12.29
CA GLU A 78 -11.09 -14.14 11.08
C GLU A 78 -10.28 -14.14 9.78
N VAL A 79 -9.04 -13.67 9.82
CA VAL A 79 -8.13 -13.64 8.68
C VAL A 79 -6.95 -14.61 8.83
N TYR A 80 -6.99 -15.51 9.82
CA TYR A 80 -5.98 -16.54 9.97
C TYR A 80 -5.95 -17.46 8.73
N GLU A 81 -4.76 -17.68 8.17
CA GLU A 81 -4.53 -18.43 6.92
C GLU A 81 -5.29 -17.91 5.69
N CYS A 82 -5.84 -16.68 5.75
CA CYS A 82 -6.51 -16.08 4.62
C CYS A 82 -5.53 -15.44 3.63
N GLN A 83 -5.96 -15.40 2.36
CA GLN A 83 -5.29 -14.70 1.27
C GLN A 83 -6.15 -13.53 0.80
N GLY A 84 -5.54 -12.35 0.65
CA GLY A 84 -6.23 -11.13 0.21
C GLY A 84 -5.28 -9.94 0.28
N ASP A 85 -5.80 -8.73 0.07
CA ASP A 85 -4.95 -7.55 -0.09
C ASP A 85 -5.44 -6.33 0.73
N GLY A 86 -6.43 -6.52 1.60
CA GLY A 86 -6.90 -5.46 2.47
C GLY A 86 -7.63 -5.94 3.72
N ILE A 87 -7.55 -5.16 4.79
CA ILE A 87 -8.24 -5.39 6.05
C ILE A 87 -8.84 -4.08 6.53
N ILE A 88 -10.12 -4.10 6.89
CA ILE A 88 -10.82 -3.00 7.56
C ILE A 88 -11.48 -3.50 8.84
N THR A 89 -11.59 -2.64 9.85
CA THR A 89 -12.20 -2.96 11.14
C THR A 89 -12.67 -1.70 11.85
N THR A 90 -13.53 -1.84 12.85
CA THR A 90 -13.84 -0.82 13.87
C THR A 90 -13.24 -1.19 15.23
N ASN A 91 -12.67 -2.38 15.36
CA ASN A 91 -12.09 -2.85 16.60
C ASN A 91 -10.69 -2.23 16.82
N LYS A 92 -10.60 -1.30 17.78
CA LYS A 92 -9.37 -0.55 18.11
C LYS A 92 -8.27 -1.41 18.74
N ASP A 93 -8.58 -2.64 19.15
CA ASP A 93 -7.60 -3.60 19.67
C ASP A 93 -6.92 -4.42 18.57
N ILE A 94 -7.32 -4.22 17.30
CA ILE A 94 -6.71 -4.84 16.13
C ILE A 94 -5.74 -3.86 15.46
N ILE A 95 -4.61 -4.38 15.01
CA ILE A 95 -3.63 -3.69 14.16
C ILE A 95 -3.63 -4.37 12.79
N PRO A 96 -4.37 -3.85 11.80
CA PRO A 96 -4.26 -4.31 10.42
C PRO A 96 -2.86 -4.05 9.86
N VAL A 97 -2.26 -5.09 9.26
CA VAL A 97 -0.90 -5.04 8.70
C VAL A 97 -0.88 -5.69 7.33
N ILE A 98 -0.25 -5.01 6.37
CA ILE A 98 0.11 -5.58 5.06
C ILE A 98 1.61 -5.48 4.84
N THR A 99 2.10 -6.11 3.78
CA THR A 99 3.50 -6.00 3.36
C THR A 99 3.60 -5.36 1.99
N VAL A 100 4.62 -4.53 1.77
CA VAL A 100 4.84 -3.81 0.51
C VAL A 100 6.32 -3.78 0.13
N ALA A 101 6.58 -3.80 -1.18
CA ALA A 101 7.85 -3.46 -1.79
C ALA A 101 7.54 -2.87 -3.17
N ASP A 102 7.50 -1.56 -3.28
CA ASP A 102 7.04 -0.75 -4.41
C ASP A 102 5.51 -0.60 -4.56
N CYS A 103 4.69 -1.60 -4.20
CA CYS A 103 3.24 -1.42 -4.19
C CYS A 103 2.82 -0.38 -3.15
N MET A 104 1.72 0.33 -3.44
CA MET A 104 1.22 1.41 -2.60
C MET A 104 0.42 0.86 -1.41
N PRO A 105 0.82 1.15 -0.16
CA PRO A 105 -0.07 0.99 0.98
C PRO A 105 -1.08 2.14 0.98
N ILE A 106 -2.37 1.83 1.02
CA ILE A 106 -3.44 2.82 1.18
C ILE A 106 -4.05 2.63 2.57
N TYR A 107 -3.97 3.66 3.38
CA TYR A 107 -4.58 3.70 4.70
C TYR A 107 -5.92 4.44 4.60
N ILE A 108 -6.94 3.92 5.25
CA ILE A 108 -8.28 4.54 5.28
C ILE A 108 -8.79 4.68 6.70
N TYR A 109 -9.51 5.76 6.94
CA TYR A 109 -10.19 6.02 8.20
C TYR A 109 -11.47 6.83 7.97
N GLU A 110 -12.59 6.44 8.58
CA GLU A 110 -13.85 7.18 8.57
C GLU A 110 -14.23 7.54 10.01
N PRO A 111 -14.13 8.83 10.38
CA PRO A 111 -14.27 9.28 11.79
C PRO A 111 -15.62 9.00 12.43
N ARG A 112 -16.71 8.99 11.65
CA ARG A 112 -18.08 8.84 12.17
C ARG A 112 -18.39 7.41 12.59
N THR A 113 -17.97 6.42 11.81
CA THR A 113 -18.16 5.00 12.11
C THR A 113 -16.94 4.37 12.76
N GLU A 114 -15.84 5.13 12.83
CA GLU A 114 -14.53 4.70 13.32
C GLU A 114 -13.95 3.50 12.55
N VAL A 115 -14.39 3.28 11.31
CA VAL A 115 -13.80 2.29 10.42
C VAL A 115 -12.40 2.74 10.04
N PHE A 116 -11.44 1.86 10.20
CA PHE A 116 -10.07 2.07 9.73
C PHE A 116 -9.51 0.80 9.11
N GLY A 117 -8.48 0.95 8.30
CA GLY A 117 -7.88 -0.20 7.64
C GLY A 117 -6.70 0.14 6.75
N ILE A 118 -6.16 -0.90 6.15
CA ILE A 118 -5.01 -0.81 5.25
C ILE A 118 -5.19 -1.72 4.06
N LEU A 119 -4.76 -1.25 2.87
CA LEU A 119 -4.96 -1.89 1.60
C LEU A 119 -3.66 -1.93 0.81
N HIS A 120 -3.41 -3.02 0.11
CA HIS A 120 -2.28 -3.21 -0.79
C HIS A 120 -2.70 -2.92 -2.24
N SER A 121 -2.23 -1.81 -2.79
CA SER A 121 -2.54 -1.40 -4.17
C SER A 121 -1.28 -1.52 -5.05
N GLY A 122 -1.10 -2.68 -5.66
CA GLY A 122 -0.20 -2.89 -6.79
C GLY A 122 -0.97 -2.70 -8.11
N TRP A 123 -0.35 -3.05 -9.26
CA TRP A 123 -1.03 -2.84 -10.55
C TRP A 123 -2.31 -3.67 -10.73
N LYS A 124 -2.34 -4.91 -10.26
CA LYS A 124 -3.54 -5.76 -10.28
C LYS A 124 -4.55 -5.38 -9.21
N GLY A 125 -4.05 -4.89 -8.07
CA GLY A 125 -4.85 -4.48 -6.93
C GLY A 125 -5.31 -3.03 -6.98
N THR A 126 -4.95 -2.25 -8.01
CA THR A 126 -5.46 -0.88 -8.17
C THR A 126 -6.99 -0.92 -8.30
N GLY A 127 -7.67 -0.11 -7.51
CA GLY A 127 -9.14 -0.17 -7.35
C GLY A 127 -9.60 -0.82 -6.03
N ILE A 128 -8.73 -1.50 -5.30
CA ILE A 128 -9.06 -2.11 -4.00
C ILE A 128 -9.69 -1.11 -3.01
N VAL A 129 -9.34 0.17 -3.10
CA VAL A 129 -9.90 1.22 -2.23
C VAL A 129 -11.40 1.37 -2.42
N ARG A 130 -11.93 1.20 -3.65
CA ARG A 130 -13.37 1.18 -3.93
C ARG A 130 -14.04 0.02 -3.18
N ASN A 131 -13.50 -1.19 -3.33
CA ASN A 131 -14.04 -2.37 -2.67
C ASN A 131 -14.06 -2.22 -1.14
N ALA A 132 -13.01 -1.63 -0.56
CA ALA A 132 -12.93 -1.40 0.87
C ALA A 132 -13.99 -0.41 1.37
N ILE A 133 -14.21 0.69 0.66
CA ILE A 133 -15.21 1.71 1.01
C ILE A 133 -16.63 1.17 0.81
N GLU A 134 -16.91 0.45 -0.28
CA GLU A 134 -18.20 -0.20 -0.50
C GLU A 134 -18.50 -1.26 0.58
N LEU A 135 -17.49 -2.03 0.98
CA LEU A 135 -17.62 -2.99 2.09
C LEU A 135 -17.89 -2.28 3.41
N ALA A 136 -17.23 -1.17 3.68
CA ALA A 136 -17.46 -0.35 4.87
C ALA A 136 -18.86 0.29 4.88
N GLN A 137 -19.35 0.75 3.73
CA GLN A 137 -20.73 1.23 3.59
C GLN A 137 -21.72 0.13 3.94
N LYS A 138 -21.53 -1.07 3.39
CA LYS A 138 -22.42 -2.21 3.59
C LYS A 138 -22.43 -2.72 5.02
N LYS A 139 -21.24 -2.87 5.65
CA LYS A 139 -21.11 -3.49 7.00
C LYS A 139 -21.32 -2.48 8.12
N TYR A 140 -20.83 -1.24 7.96
CA TYR A 140 -20.78 -0.28 9.06
C TYR A 140 -21.61 1.01 8.81
N GLY A 141 -22.23 1.14 7.64
CA GLY A 141 -22.99 2.34 7.26
C GLY A 141 -22.11 3.59 7.06
N SER A 142 -20.83 3.40 6.73
CA SER A 142 -19.91 4.47 6.39
C SER A 142 -20.35 5.23 5.15
N ARG A 143 -19.93 6.48 4.99
CA ARG A 143 -20.23 7.29 3.81
C ARG A 143 -18.93 7.63 3.09
N PRO A 144 -18.84 7.47 1.75
CA PRO A 144 -17.59 7.72 1.01
C PRO A 144 -16.97 9.08 1.28
N GLN A 145 -17.80 10.14 1.29
CA GLN A 145 -17.33 11.51 1.50
C GLN A 145 -16.70 11.78 2.87
N ASP A 146 -16.92 10.90 3.86
CA ASP A 146 -16.38 11.05 5.22
C ASP A 146 -15.03 10.34 5.41
N PHE A 147 -14.56 9.59 4.39
CA PHE A 147 -13.28 8.91 4.48
C PHE A 147 -12.10 9.88 4.40
N CYS A 148 -11.13 9.62 5.25
CA CYS A 148 -9.78 10.14 5.19
C CYS A 148 -8.87 9.06 4.59
N VAL A 149 -8.08 9.41 3.58
CA VAL A 149 -7.25 8.45 2.84
C VAL A 149 -5.80 8.93 2.83
N VAL A 150 -4.87 8.04 3.15
CA VAL A 150 -3.43 8.29 3.00
C VAL A 150 -2.82 7.26 2.07
N MET A 151 -2.21 7.73 1.00
CA MET A 151 -1.39 6.92 0.10
C MET A 151 0.05 6.98 0.57
N GLY A 152 0.59 5.86 1.08
CA GLY A 152 1.94 5.79 1.62
C GLY A 152 3.03 5.73 0.53
N PRO A 153 4.30 5.72 0.95
CA PRO A 153 5.44 5.59 0.04
C PRO A 153 5.32 4.36 -0.86
N HIS A 154 5.54 4.57 -2.17
CA HIS A 154 5.41 3.54 -3.18
C HIS A 154 6.30 3.87 -4.39
N ILE A 155 6.35 3.02 -5.39
CA ILE A 155 7.05 3.33 -6.64
C ILE A 155 6.27 4.37 -7.44
N HIS A 156 6.90 5.51 -7.75
CA HIS A 156 6.32 6.57 -8.56
C HIS A 156 6.61 6.37 -10.06
N ASP A 157 5.94 7.16 -10.89
CA ASP A 157 6.09 7.14 -12.35
C ASP A 157 7.52 7.44 -12.82
N CYS A 158 8.35 8.08 -12.00
CA CYS A 158 9.78 8.28 -12.30
C CYS A 158 10.54 6.94 -12.46
N CYS A 159 10.07 5.86 -11.81
CA CYS A 159 10.71 4.55 -11.80
C CYS A 159 9.80 3.41 -12.29
N TYR A 160 8.49 3.65 -12.38
CA TYR A 160 7.53 2.60 -12.73
C TYR A 160 7.27 2.54 -14.23
N ASN A 161 8.22 1.93 -14.94
CA ASN A 161 8.09 1.67 -16.36
C ASN A 161 7.28 0.39 -16.59
N VAL A 162 6.32 0.45 -17.53
CA VAL A 162 5.39 -0.62 -17.89
C VAL A 162 5.32 -0.80 -19.42
N ASP A 163 4.81 -1.95 -19.85
CA ASP A 163 4.53 -2.26 -21.24
C ASP A 163 3.23 -1.58 -21.74
N GLU A 164 2.97 -1.66 -23.06
CA GLU A 164 1.78 -1.11 -23.70
C GLU A 164 0.49 -1.70 -23.16
N GLU A 165 0.43 -3.02 -22.95
CA GLU A 165 -0.78 -3.70 -22.48
C GLU A 165 -1.22 -3.13 -21.13
N ARG A 166 -0.28 -3.01 -20.18
CA ARG A 166 -0.54 -2.43 -18.85
C ARG A 166 -0.88 -0.95 -18.94
N ALA A 167 -0.17 -0.19 -19.77
CA ALA A 167 -0.45 1.20 -20.00
C ALA A 167 -1.88 1.41 -20.52
N GLN A 168 -2.31 0.63 -21.50
CA GLN A 168 -3.65 0.69 -22.06
C GLN A 168 -4.72 0.28 -21.06
N TYR A 169 -4.47 -0.77 -20.27
CA TYR A 169 -5.38 -1.17 -19.20
C TYR A 169 -5.65 -0.01 -18.22
N PHE A 170 -4.60 0.70 -17.81
CA PHE A 170 -4.76 1.81 -16.87
C PHE A 170 -5.45 3.04 -17.48
N ARG A 171 -5.18 3.36 -18.74
CA ARG A 171 -5.86 4.46 -19.45
C ARG A 171 -7.37 4.24 -19.54
N VAL A 172 -7.78 3.00 -19.79
CA VAL A 172 -9.20 2.66 -20.01
C VAL A 172 -9.95 2.52 -18.68
N ASN A 173 -9.33 1.91 -17.66
CA ASN A 173 -10.04 1.55 -16.44
C ASN A 173 -9.92 2.61 -15.32
N PHE A 174 -9.03 3.59 -15.46
CA PHE A 174 -8.83 4.64 -14.46
C PHE A 174 -8.84 6.04 -15.12
N THR A 175 -7.69 6.50 -15.56
CA THR A 175 -7.56 7.81 -16.23
C THR A 175 -6.37 7.80 -17.20
N PRO A 176 -6.50 8.43 -18.38
CA PRO A 176 -5.36 8.62 -19.29
C PRO A 176 -4.17 9.32 -18.62
N ASP A 177 -4.42 10.20 -17.67
CA ASP A 177 -3.38 11.01 -16.98
C ASP A 177 -2.44 10.16 -16.09
N CYS A 178 -2.83 8.93 -15.75
CA CYS A 178 -1.96 8.04 -14.97
C CYS A 178 -0.85 7.39 -15.80
N VAL A 179 -0.87 7.54 -17.13
CA VAL A 179 0.12 6.93 -18.03
C VAL A 179 0.77 7.99 -18.91
N ARG A 180 2.09 7.98 -18.99
CA ARG A 180 2.88 8.84 -19.87
C ARG A 180 3.86 8.00 -20.71
N GLU A 181 3.89 8.20 -22.01
CA GLU A 181 4.88 7.58 -22.88
C GLU A 181 6.27 8.19 -22.66
N ILE A 182 7.31 7.35 -22.68
CA ILE A 182 8.70 7.77 -22.62
C ILE A 182 9.12 8.18 -24.04
N LYS A 183 9.41 9.46 -24.22
CA LYS A 183 9.71 10.02 -25.53
C LYS A 183 11.15 9.73 -25.97
N PRO A 184 11.42 9.73 -27.29
CA PRO A 184 12.76 9.48 -27.85
C PRO A 184 13.84 10.40 -27.29
N GLU A 185 13.52 11.64 -26.94
CA GLU A 185 14.46 12.61 -26.35
C GLU A 185 14.81 12.34 -24.88
N THR A 186 14.17 11.36 -24.26
CA THR A 186 14.46 11.00 -22.85
C THR A 186 15.82 10.30 -22.76
N PRO A 187 16.73 10.74 -21.87
CA PRO A 187 18.01 10.04 -21.68
C PRO A 187 17.80 8.55 -21.36
N GLY A 188 18.53 7.70 -22.09
CA GLY A 188 18.43 6.23 -21.97
C GLY A 188 17.22 5.62 -22.70
N TYR A 189 16.53 6.38 -23.55
CA TYR A 189 15.48 5.83 -24.41
C TYR A 189 16.03 4.71 -25.31
N ASN A 190 15.31 3.58 -25.32
CA ASN A 190 15.57 2.47 -26.22
C ASN A 190 14.25 2.07 -26.90
N PRO A 191 14.12 2.21 -28.24
CA PRO A 191 12.89 1.88 -28.96
C PRO A 191 12.52 0.39 -28.91
N GLU A 192 13.49 -0.49 -28.66
CA GLU A 192 13.28 -1.95 -28.54
C GLU A 192 12.83 -2.36 -27.12
N ASN A 193 12.90 -1.44 -26.14
CA ASN A 193 12.46 -1.74 -24.78
C ASN A 193 10.92 -1.78 -24.73
N PRO A 194 10.28 -2.92 -24.39
CA PRO A 194 8.83 -3.00 -24.29
C PRO A 194 8.25 -2.10 -23.17
N TYR A 195 9.05 -1.74 -22.16
CA TYR A 195 8.63 -0.91 -21.02
C TYR A 195 8.78 0.58 -21.32
N ARG A 196 8.01 1.07 -22.29
CA ARG A 196 8.09 2.46 -22.81
C ARG A 196 7.10 3.42 -22.18
N TYR A 197 6.33 3.01 -21.19
CA TYR A 197 5.35 3.85 -20.52
C TYR A 197 5.67 3.99 -19.05
N ARG A 198 5.43 5.17 -18.50
CA ARG A 198 5.52 5.46 -17.06
C ARG A 198 4.14 5.45 -16.47
N LEU A 199 3.92 4.70 -15.40
CA LEU A 199 2.65 4.52 -14.74
C LEU A 199 2.66 5.18 -13.35
N SER A 200 1.63 5.98 -13.06
CA SER A 200 1.35 6.55 -11.75
C SER A 200 0.19 5.82 -11.08
N LEU A 201 0.49 4.98 -10.09
CA LEU A 201 -0.53 4.35 -9.23
C LEU A 201 -1.29 5.40 -8.42
N GLU A 202 -0.62 6.48 -8.02
CA GLU A 202 -1.23 7.60 -7.30
C GLU A 202 -2.35 8.23 -8.11
N LYS A 203 -2.11 8.64 -9.36
CA LYS A 203 -3.12 9.26 -10.22
C LYS A 203 -4.30 8.33 -10.49
N ALA A 204 -4.05 7.03 -10.67
CA ALA A 204 -5.10 6.05 -10.86
C ALA A 204 -5.99 5.93 -9.62
N ASN A 205 -5.42 5.83 -8.41
CA ASN A 205 -6.19 5.79 -7.18
C ASN A 205 -6.88 7.13 -6.88
N LEU A 206 -6.23 8.28 -7.12
CA LEU A 206 -6.86 9.61 -6.98
C LEU A 206 -8.10 9.77 -7.88
N SER A 207 -8.04 9.28 -9.11
CA SER A 207 -9.20 9.29 -10.03
C SER A 207 -10.39 8.56 -9.42
N LEU A 208 -10.17 7.38 -8.85
CA LEU A 208 -11.22 6.61 -8.18
C LEU A 208 -11.77 7.31 -6.94
N LEU A 209 -10.91 7.87 -6.10
CA LEU A 209 -11.33 8.56 -4.88
C LEU A 209 -12.19 9.78 -5.21
N ARG A 210 -11.85 10.54 -6.26
CA ARG A 210 -12.65 11.66 -6.77
C ARG A 210 -14.01 11.21 -7.30
N GLU A 211 -14.03 10.14 -8.08
CA GLU A 211 -15.27 9.55 -8.60
C GLU A 211 -16.21 9.09 -7.48
N MET A 212 -15.65 8.60 -6.37
CA MET A 212 -16.41 8.22 -5.18
C MET A 212 -16.85 9.41 -4.30
N GLY A 213 -16.46 10.64 -4.64
CA GLY A 213 -16.81 11.85 -3.90
C GLY A 213 -16.03 12.06 -2.61
N ILE A 214 -14.85 11.45 -2.47
CA ILE A 214 -13.96 11.70 -1.33
C ILE A 214 -13.43 13.14 -1.41
N ASN A 215 -13.50 13.85 -0.28
CA ASN A 215 -12.99 15.22 -0.20
C ASN A 215 -11.47 15.25 -0.43
N GLU A 216 -10.99 16.04 -1.39
CA GLU A 216 -9.56 16.15 -1.70
C GLU A 216 -8.73 16.62 -0.51
N GLN A 217 -9.27 17.46 0.37
CA GLN A 217 -8.61 17.90 1.60
C GLN A 217 -8.50 16.79 2.67
N SER A 218 -9.17 15.65 2.45
CA SER A 218 -9.07 14.44 3.27
C SER A 218 -8.18 13.37 2.62
N ILE A 219 -7.52 13.68 1.51
CA ILE A 219 -6.58 12.79 0.82
C ILE A 219 -5.16 13.33 1.01
N CYS A 220 -4.25 12.48 1.45
CA CYS A 220 -2.82 12.75 1.54
C CYS A 220 -2.04 11.72 0.73
N ALA A 221 -1.03 12.15 -0.02
CA ALA A 221 -0.10 11.27 -0.71
C ALA A 221 1.34 11.59 -0.28
N TYR A 222 2.10 10.55 0.03
CA TYR A 222 3.51 10.69 0.31
C TYR A 222 4.31 10.85 -0.98
N SER A 223 5.22 11.81 -1.00
CA SER A 223 6.04 12.14 -2.17
C SER A 223 7.25 11.22 -2.38
N GLU A 224 7.51 10.29 -1.48
CA GLU A 224 8.65 9.40 -1.53
C GLU A 224 8.44 8.22 -2.48
N CYS A 225 9.23 8.19 -3.56
CA CYS A 225 9.36 7.02 -4.41
C CYS A 225 10.27 5.99 -3.75
N THR A 226 9.75 4.78 -3.47
CA THR A 226 10.50 3.70 -2.84
C THR A 226 11.72 3.24 -3.66
N CYS A 227 11.64 3.34 -4.98
CA CYS A 227 12.74 3.00 -5.87
C CYS A 227 13.87 4.05 -5.85
N CYS A 228 13.54 5.34 -5.78
CA CYS A 228 14.54 6.43 -5.72
C CYS A 228 15.15 6.55 -4.32
N ASN A 229 14.34 6.39 -3.27
CA ASN A 229 14.78 6.58 -1.89
C ASN A 229 15.29 5.27 -1.29
N SER A 230 16.62 5.18 -1.07
CA SER A 230 17.29 3.99 -0.55
C SER A 230 16.93 3.62 0.89
N LYS A 231 16.21 4.48 1.61
CA LYS A 231 15.68 4.16 2.96
C LYS A 231 14.55 3.13 2.91
N PHE A 232 13.91 2.96 1.75
CA PHE A 232 12.87 1.95 1.53
C PHE A 232 13.43 0.73 0.80
N GLY A 233 12.87 -0.45 1.04
CA GLY A 233 13.02 -1.60 0.18
C GLY A 233 12.27 -1.37 -1.13
N SER A 234 12.79 -1.89 -2.23
CA SER A 234 12.17 -1.74 -3.55
C SER A 234 12.44 -2.97 -4.38
N TYR A 235 11.37 -3.65 -4.78
CA TYR A 235 11.47 -4.77 -5.72
C TYR A 235 12.18 -4.32 -7.01
N ARG A 236 11.76 -3.20 -7.58
CA ARG A 236 12.34 -2.67 -8.84
C ARG A 236 13.84 -2.43 -8.70
N ARG A 237 14.27 -1.67 -7.72
CA ARG A 237 15.69 -1.32 -7.53
C ARG A 237 16.52 -2.54 -7.16
N GLU A 238 16.04 -3.36 -6.22
CA GLU A 238 16.84 -4.42 -5.61
C GLU A 238 16.93 -5.67 -6.49
N THR A 239 16.02 -5.82 -7.48
CA THR A 239 16.08 -6.92 -8.46
C THR A 239 16.67 -6.53 -9.82
N MET A 240 16.98 -5.24 -10.04
CA MET A 240 17.55 -4.77 -11.33
C MET A 240 18.89 -5.41 -11.71
N THR A 241 19.67 -5.81 -10.72
CA THR A 241 21.00 -6.42 -10.93
C THR A 241 20.95 -7.94 -11.07
N LEU A 242 19.79 -8.54 -10.89
CA LEU A 242 19.62 -9.98 -11.05
C LEU A 242 19.56 -10.33 -12.55
N PRO A 243 20.02 -11.54 -12.91
CA PRO A 243 19.85 -12.07 -14.27
C PRO A 243 18.37 -12.00 -14.71
N PRO A 244 18.10 -11.71 -15.99
CA PRO A 244 16.71 -11.64 -16.50
C PRO A 244 15.92 -12.93 -16.30
N ASP A 245 16.59 -14.07 -16.30
CA ASP A 245 16.07 -15.43 -16.12
C ASP A 245 16.09 -15.91 -14.66
N ALA A 246 16.49 -15.04 -13.70
CA ALA A 246 16.44 -15.38 -12.28
C ALA A 246 15.02 -15.84 -11.90
N ASP A 247 14.94 -16.99 -11.21
CA ASP A 247 13.68 -17.54 -10.76
C ASP A 247 12.98 -16.68 -9.71
N LEU A 248 11.71 -16.99 -9.44
CA LEU A 248 10.90 -16.22 -8.51
C LEU A 248 11.47 -16.26 -7.08
N GLU A 249 12.00 -17.38 -6.65
CA GLU A 249 12.57 -17.54 -5.31
C GLU A 249 13.82 -16.68 -5.13
N THR A 250 14.73 -16.71 -6.11
CA THR A 250 15.91 -15.84 -6.15
C THR A 250 15.52 -14.38 -6.09
N ARG A 251 14.52 -13.95 -6.90
CA ARG A 251 14.03 -12.58 -6.84
C ARG A 251 13.47 -12.23 -5.47
N GLN A 252 12.65 -13.10 -4.89
CA GLN A 252 12.00 -12.87 -3.59
C GLN A 252 12.98 -12.76 -2.41
N ARG A 253 14.14 -13.40 -2.50
CA ARG A 253 15.21 -13.31 -1.49
C ARG A 253 16.05 -12.04 -1.61
N ASN A 254 16.01 -11.36 -2.75
CA ASN A 254 16.90 -10.24 -3.06
C ASN A 254 16.28 -8.86 -2.91
N PHE A 255 15.10 -8.72 -2.32
CA PHE A 255 14.55 -7.42 -1.98
C PHE A 255 13.98 -7.36 -0.57
N THR A 256 14.00 -6.17 -0.02
CA THR A 256 13.47 -5.88 1.32
C THR A 256 11.99 -5.55 1.24
N VAL A 257 11.19 -6.27 2.00
CA VAL A 257 9.75 -6.04 2.15
C VAL A 257 9.51 -5.21 3.40
N GLN A 258 8.67 -4.18 3.32
CA GLN A 258 8.23 -3.39 4.47
C GLN A 258 6.90 -3.90 5.02
N ALA A 259 6.68 -3.76 6.33
CA ALA A 259 5.36 -3.83 6.93
C ALA A 259 4.76 -2.43 6.99
N ALA A 260 3.50 -2.32 6.60
CA ALA A 260 2.70 -1.12 6.75
C ALA A 260 1.49 -1.44 7.64
N TRP A 261 1.13 -0.53 8.55
CA TRP A 261 0.10 -0.76 9.56
C TRP A 261 -0.71 0.49 9.86
N VAL A 262 -1.89 0.25 10.44
CA VAL A 262 -2.72 1.30 11.04
C VAL A 262 -3.18 0.85 12.42
N ARG A 263 -3.13 1.73 13.43
CA ARG A 263 -3.52 1.40 14.79
C ARG A 263 -4.05 2.60 15.56
N PHE A 264 -4.96 2.38 16.48
CA PHE A 264 -5.22 3.32 17.56
C PHE A 264 -4.16 3.16 18.66
N ASN A 265 -3.78 4.26 19.33
CA ASN A 265 -2.84 4.27 20.46
C ASN A 265 -3.54 3.89 21.78
#